data_bc3ce3bd56d425a4c1af119b358e2687
#
_entry.id   bc3ce3bd56d425a4c1af119b358e2687
#
_cell.length_a   1.000
_cell.length_b   1.000
_cell.length_c   1.000
_cell.angle_alpha   90.00
_cell.angle_beta   90.00
_cell.angle_gamma   90.00
#
_symmetry.space_group_name_H-M   'P 1'
#
loop_
_entity.id
_entity.type
_entity.pdbx_description
1 polymer ?
#
loop_
_entity_poly.entity_id
_entity_poly.type
_entity_poly.pdbx_seq_one_letter_code
_entity_poly.pdbx_strand_id
1 'polypeptide(L)'
;MKHWWWKFLAITLLLVASVAALRVPLSPALVHVSPSRIAPGEVTIEVTGYNTRFAKGMSAYLANDSQTICPTRIEVLDATHARIAVQVPSGLRANMTDLSVDGLKYPGAFFTEGLGDGIESGACGPSVNKLDLSGLAFTFPNRSILYESIRNLHFHVPMWFTMIALMGISMWKGIKVLGNNSLDCDRESVAAVHVGLLFCGMGLITGAIWARATWGAFRTNDVKLNGAAVTALIYLAYLVLRGSIP
;
A
#
# COMPACT_ATOMS: atom_id res chain seq x y z
N MET A 1 -9.01 -25.14 -36.29
CA MET A 1 -8.26 -24.10 -35.52
C MET A 1 -9.24 -23.35 -34.59
N LYS A 2 -9.95 -24.11 -33.72
CA LYS A 2 -11.01 -23.53 -32.88
C LYS A 2 -10.40 -22.89 -31.63
N HIS A 3 -10.57 -21.58 -31.50
CA HIS A 3 -10.57 -20.81 -30.24
C HIS A 3 -9.25 -20.63 -29.47
N TRP A 4 -8.11 -20.48 -30.12
CA TRP A 4 -6.85 -20.09 -29.42
C TRP A 4 -6.69 -18.59 -29.20
N TRP A 5 -7.48 -17.76 -29.89
CA TRP A 5 -7.40 -16.29 -29.83
C TRP A 5 -7.57 -15.73 -28.40
N TRP A 6 -8.46 -16.34 -27.59
CA TRP A 6 -8.66 -15.91 -26.21
C TRP A 6 -7.43 -16.16 -25.32
N LYS A 7 -6.60 -17.19 -25.61
CA LYS A 7 -5.34 -17.43 -24.91
C LYS A 7 -4.33 -16.34 -25.21
N PHE A 8 -4.24 -15.89 -26.47
CA PHE A 8 -3.41 -14.76 -26.83
C PHE A 8 -3.91 -13.47 -26.15
N LEU A 9 -5.21 -13.24 -26.14
CA LEU A 9 -5.80 -12.09 -25.45
C LEU A 9 -5.47 -12.14 -23.96
N ALA A 10 -5.63 -13.29 -23.29
CA ALA A 10 -5.33 -13.45 -21.86
C ALA A 10 -3.84 -13.20 -21.56
N ILE A 11 -2.93 -13.75 -22.39
CA ILE A 11 -1.49 -13.52 -22.23
C ILE A 11 -1.16 -12.03 -22.45
N THR A 12 -1.72 -11.42 -23.49
CA THR A 12 -1.49 -9.99 -23.79
C THR A 12 -1.98 -9.11 -22.64
N LEU A 13 -3.18 -9.36 -22.12
CA LEU A 13 -3.72 -8.62 -20.98
C LEU A 13 -2.85 -8.80 -19.73
N LEU A 14 -2.38 -10.01 -19.46
CA LEU A 14 -1.49 -10.29 -18.35
C LEU A 14 -0.17 -9.53 -18.49
N LEU A 15 0.42 -9.53 -19.68
CA LEU A 15 1.67 -8.80 -19.96
C LEU A 15 1.47 -7.29 -19.82
N VAL A 16 0.40 -6.74 -20.39
CA VAL A 16 0.07 -5.31 -20.30
C VAL A 16 -0.14 -4.93 -18.82
N ALA A 17 -0.92 -5.70 -18.06
CA ALA A 17 -1.15 -5.45 -16.64
C ALA A 17 0.16 -5.53 -15.84
N SER A 18 1.01 -6.52 -16.12
CA SER A 18 2.32 -6.66 -15.46
C SER A 18 3.25 -5.50 -15.76
N VAL A 19 3.35 -5.10 -17.04
CA VAL A 19 4.16 -3.95 -17.45
C VAL A 19 3.64 -2.65 -16.82
N ALA A 20 2.31 -2.45 -16.82
CA ALA A 20 1.69 -1.29 -16.17
C ALA A 20 1.98 -1.29 -14.66
N ALA A 21 1.78 -2.41 -13.96
CA ALA A 21 2.06 -2.54 -12.54
C ALA A 21 3.51 -2.20 -12.17
N LEU A 22 4.47 -2.56 -13.04
CA LEU A 22 5.89 -2.31 -12.80
C LEU A 22 6.34 -0.90 -13.19
N ARG A 23 5.70 -0.26 -14.18
CA ARG A 23 6.11 1.05 -14.72
C ARG A 23 5.42 2.24 -14.08
N VAL A 24 4.21 2.07 -13.54
CA VAL A 24 3.50 3.17 -12.87
C VAL A 24 4.31 3.64 -11.64
N PRO A 25 4.67 4.94 -11.54
CA PRO A 25 5.44 5.44 -10.41
C PRO A 25 4.57 5.51 -9.14
N LEU A 26 5.23 5.53 -7.98
CA LEU A 26 4.58 5.90 -6.72
C LEU A 26 4.39 7.43 -6.68
N SER A 27 3.33 7.86 -6.01
CA SER A 27 3.10 9.28 -5.75
C SER A 27 4.25 9.87 -4.92
N PRO A 28 4.55 11.16 -5.11
CA PRO A 28 5.53 11.85 -4.29
C PRO A 28 5.18 11.74 -2.81
N ALA A 29 6.19 11.54 -1.97
CA ALA A 29 6.03 11.51 -0.52
C ALA A 29 7.34 11.88 0.19
N LEU A 30 7.21 12.32 1.44
CA LEU A 30 8.34 12.43 2.35
C LEU A 30 8.61 11.05 2.95
N VAL A 31 9.84 10.55 2.81
CA VAL A 31 10.20 9.18 3.24
C VAL A 31 11.07 9.15 4.47
N HIS A 32 11.82 10.20 4.71
CA HIS A 32 12.66 10.30 5.89
C HIS A 32 12.77 11.75 6.37
N VAL A 33 12.75 11.92 7.69
CA VAL A 33 12.88 13.20 8.37
C VAL A 33 13.79 13.00 9.60
N SER A 34 14.79 13.85 9.74
CA SER A 34 15.75 13.79 10.85
C SER A 34 16.05 15.21 11.37
N PRO A 35 16.16 15.41 12.68
CA PRO A 35 15.97 14.45 13.77
C PRO A 35 14.48 14.14 14.02
N SER A 36 14.16 13.01 14.65
CA SER A 36 12.79 12.65 15.02
C SER A 36 12.30 13.31 16.32
N ARG A 37 13.21 13.90 17.07
CA ARG A 37 12.92 14.67 18.29
C ARG A 37 13.49 16.05 18.16
N ILE A 38 12.69 17.06 18.46
CA ILE A 38 13.09 18.46 18.43
C ILE A 38 12.91 19.07 19.82
N ALA A 39 13.90 19.82 20.24
CA ALA A 39 13.90 20.59 21.48
C ALA A 39 13.68 22.09 21.17
N PRO A 40 13.27 22.89 22.19
CA PRO A 40 13.20 24.34 22.02
C PRO A 40 14.54 24.92 21.58
N GLY A 41 14.48 25.88 20.65
CA GLY A 41 15.66 26.51 20.06
C GLY A 41 15.72 26.40 18.55
N GLU A 42 16.84 26.72 17.96
CA GLU A 42 17.08 26.59 16.52
C GLU A 42 17.39 25.12 16.18
N VAL A 43 16.58 24.53 15.31
CA VAL A 43 16.73 23.15 14.87
C VAL A 43 16.74 23.10 13.36
N THR A 44 17.72 22.38 12.80
CA THR A 44 17.77 22.09 11.36
C THR A 44 17.23 20.68 11.12
N ILE A 45 16.20 20.60 10.30
CA ILE A 45 15.50 19.38 9.92
C ILE A 45 15.96 18.97 8.53
N GLU A 46 16.50 17.78 8.39
CA GLU A 46 16.81 17.20 7.09
C GLU A 46 15.63 16.36 6.59
N VAL A 47 15.23 16.61 5.35
CA VAL A 47 14.07 15.99 4.73
C VAL A 47 14.50 15.25 3.48
N THR A 48 14.11 13.99 3.37
CA THR A 48 14.28 13.19 2.17
C THR A 48 12.90 12.88 1.57
N GLY A 49 12.73 13.25 0.31
CA GLY A 49 11.54 12.95 -0.47
C GLY A 49 11.77 11.79 -1.44
N TYR A 50 10.70 11.13 -1.81
CA TYR A 50 10.66 10.15 -2.88
C TYR A 50 9.82 10.72 -4.03
N ASN A 51 10.35 10.71 -5.23
CA ASN A 51 9.70 11.24 -6.43
C ASN A 51 9.20 12.69 -6.26
N THR A 52 9.86 13.45 -5.37
CA THR A 52 9.63 14.88 -5.14
C THR A 52 10.41 15.70 -6.18
N ARG A 53 10.08 16.96 -6.31
CA ARG A 53 10.78 17.92 -7.16
C ARG A 53 11.04 19.19 -6.38
N PHE A 54 11.77 19.05 -5.27
CA PHE A 54 12.10 20.22 -4.46
C PHE A 54 12.83 21.26 -5.30
N ALA A 55 12.36 22.50 -5.21
CA ALA A 55 12.92 23.62 -5.96
C ALA A 55 12.99 24.85 -5.09
N LYS A 56 13.71 25.88 -5.54
CA LYS A 56 13.74 27.19 -4.87
C LYS A 56 12.32 27.74 -4.76
N GLY A 57 11.93 28.13 -3.55
CA GLY A 57 10.59 28.60 -3.26
C GLY A 57 9.63 27.53 -2.76
N MET A 58 10.12 26.32 -2.44
CA MET A 58 9.30 25.31 -1.78
C MET A 58 8.77 25.84 -0.44
N SER A 59 7.56 25.45 -0.10
CA SER A 59 6.93 25.78 1.18
C SER A 59 7.12 24.63 2.18
N ALA A 60 7.39 24.99 3.42
CA ALA A 60 7.44 24.02 4.51
C ALA A 60 6.87 24.66 5.78
N TYR A 61 6.24 23.86 6.60
CA TYR A 61 5.80 24.27 7.94
C TYR A 61 5.60 23.05 8.84
N LEU A 62 5.76 23.25 10.13
CA LEU A 62 5.36 22.26 11.13
C LEU A 62 3.99 22.64 11.67
N ALA A 63 3.12 21.68 11.83
CA ALA A 63 1.80 21.90 12.40
C ALA A 63 1.41 20.79 13.37
N ASN A 64 0.75 21.16 14.45
CA ASN A 64 -0.07 20.30 15.27
C ASN A 64 -1.51 20.81 15.26
N ASP A 65 -2.41 20.20 16.04
CA ASP A 65 -3.83 20.53 16.05
C ASP A 65 -4.14 22.02 16.36
N SER A 66 -3.22 22.75 16.97
CA SER A 66 -3.45 24.11 17.46
C SER A 66 -2.40 25.13 17.04
N GLN A 67 -1.28 24.71 16.51
CA GLN A 67 -0.12 25.58 16.29
C GLN A 67 0.58 25.29 14.96
N THR A 68 1.11 26.34 14.33
CA THR A 68 1.91 26.24 13.11
C THR A 68 3.24 26.97 13.34
N ILE A 69 4.35 26.32 13.04
CA ILE A 69 5.70 26.87 13.15
C ILE A 69 6.25 27.06 11.75
N CYS A 70 6.68 28.28 11.47
CA CYS A 70 7.30 28.64 10.20
C CYS A 70 8.79 28.37 10.20
N PRO A 71 9.36 27.94 9.07
CA PRO A 71 10.80 27.85 8.92
C PRO A 71 11.43 29.26 8.88
N THR A 72 12.60 29.35 9.49
CA THR A 72 13.45 30.55 9.38
C THR A 72 14.26 30.55 8.09
N ARG A 73 14.64 29.35 7.62
CA ARG A 73 15.40 29.15 6.38
C ARG A 73 15.06 27.79 5.76
N ILE A 74 14.96 27.79 4.43
CA ILE A 74 14.82 26.56 3.65
C ILE A 74 15.98 26.51 2.64
N GLU A 75 16.72 25.42 2.64
CA GLU A 75 17.82 25.15 1.73
C GLU A 75 17.53 23.88 0.94
N VAL A 76 17.31 24.02 -0.35
CA VAL A 76 17.12 22.88 -1.26
C VAL A 76 18.46 22.39 -1.71
N LEU A 77 18.81 21.15 -1.37
CA LEU A 77 20.07 20.52 -1.75
C LEU A 77 19.95 19.90 -3.16
N ASP A 78 18.88 19.17 -3.39
CA ASP A 78 18.54 18.58 -4.69
C ASP A 78 17.02 18.36 -4.79
N ALA A 79 16.58 17.69 -5.86
CA ALA A 79 15.16 17.43 -6.09
C ALA A 79 14.48 16.54 -5.02
N THR A 80 15.28 15.87 -4.18
CA THR A 80 14.80 14.91 -3.17
C THR A 80 15.28 15.24 -1.75
N HIS A 81 16.20 16.15 -1.59
CA HIS A 81 16.76 16.50 -0.29
C HIS A 81 16.68 18.01 -0.02
N ALA A 82 16.23 18.34 1.17
CA ALA A 82 16.18 19.70 1.65
C ALA A 82 16.52 19.79 3.15
N ARG A 83 17.02 20.97 3.57
CA ARG A 83 17.23 21.34 4.96
C ARG A 83 16.29 22.46 5.33
N ILE A 84 15.60 22.32 6.44
CA ILE A 84 14.61 23.26 6.93
C ILE A 84 15.04 23.69 8.35
N ALA A 85 15.47 24.94 8.49
CA ALA A 85 15.76 25.50 9.80
C ALA A 85 14.48 26.08 10.39
N VAL A 86 14.18 25.72 11.62
CA VAL A 86 13.02 26.19 12.37
C VAL A 86 13.42 26.67 13.74
N GLN A 87 12.80 27.74 14.22
CA GLN A 87 12.91 28.19 15.60
C GLN A 87 11.76 27.56 16.40
N VAL A 88 12.09 26.52 17.19
CA VAL A 88 11.10 25.85 18.04
C VAL A 88 10.92 26.66 19.33
N PRO A 89 9.70 27.12 19.62
CA PRO A 89 9.45 27.92 20.80
C PRO A 89 9.46 27.06 22.06
N SER A 90 9.88 27.65 23.20
CA SER A 90 9.96 26.99 24.50
C SER A 90 8.62 26.63 25.14
N GLY A 91 7.51 27.05 24.52
CA GLY A 91 6.15 26.82 24.99
C GLY A 91 5.35 25.83 24.16
N LEU A 92 5.99 25.08 23.28
CA LEU A 92 5.28 24.08 22.49
C LEU A 92 4.81 22.91 23.36
N ARG A 93 3.52 22.55 23.29
CA ARG A 93 3.04 21.38 24.02
C ARG A 93 3.75 20.13 23.53
N ALA A 94 4.14 19.27 24.48
CA ALA A 94 4.65 17.94 24.16
C ALA A 94 3.56 17.18 23.39
N ASN A 95 3.69 17.14 22.06
CA ASN A 95 2.73 16.47 21.18
C ASN A 95 3.43 16.05 19.88
N MET A 96 2.78 15.18 19.15
CA MET A 96 3.20 14.84 17.79
C MET A 96 2.94 16.05 16.87
N THR A 97 3.98 16.45 16.17
CA THR A 97 3.92 17.56 15.22
C THR A 97 4.14 17.00 13.80
N ASP A 98 3.27 17.38 12.90
CA ASP A 98 3.35 17.01 11.50
C ASP A 98 4.25 17.98 10.74
N LEU A 99 5.06 17.44 9.83
CA LEU A 99 5.78 18.23 8.85
C LEU A 99 5.01 18.26 7.52
N SER A 100 4.78 19.44 6.99
CA SER A 100 4.26 19.63 5.64
C SER A 100 5.30 20.32 4.76
N VAL A 101 5.54 19.76 3.57
CA VAL A 101 6.44 20.30 2.55
C VAL A 101 5.75 20.25 1.20
N ASP A 102 5.53 21.38 0.56
CA ASP A 102 4.83 21.50 -0.73
C ASP A 102 3.50 20.72 -0.79
N GLY A 103 2.77 20.69 0.32
CA GLY A 103 1.51 19.96 0.47
C GLY A 103 1.65 18.47 0.75
N LEU A 104 2.87 17.92 0.79
CA LEU A 104 3.14 16.55 1.25
C LEU A 104 3.23 16.57 2.78
N LYS A 105 2.51 15.65 3.43
CA LYS A 105 2.52 15.51 4.88
C LYS A 105 3.36 14.32 5.32
N TYR A 106 4.16 14.53 6.34
CA TYR A 106 4.81 13.48 7.12
C TYR A 106 4.22 13.52 8.53
N PRO A 107 3.23 12.67 8.82
CA PRO A 107 2.48 12.73 10.07
C PRO A 107 3.34 12.28 11.24
N GLY A 108 3.23 12.97 12.37
CA GLY A 108 3.94 12.64 13.59
C GLY A 108 5.45 12.69 13.45
N ALA A 109 5.97 13.59 12.58
CA ALA A 109 7.39 13.70 12.26
C ALA A 109 8.26 13.92 13.50
N PHE A 110 7.73 14.64 14.51
CA PHE A 110 8.51 15.06 15.66
C PHE A 110 7.74 14.87 16.96
N PHE A 111 8.48 14.49 17.99
CA PHE A 111 8.07 14.64 19.37
C PHE A 111 8.67 15.95 19.89
N THR A 112 7.82 16.87 20.31
CA THR A 112 8.23 18.13 20.95
C THR A 112 8.27 17.95 22.46
N GLU A 113 9.38 18.28 23.09
CA GLU A 113 9.52 18.31 24.54
C GLU A 113 9.29 19.74 25.03
N GLY A 114 8.21 19.99 25.77
CA GLY A 114 7.94 21.30 26.36
C GLY A 114 6.50 21.40 26.81
N LEU A 115 6.31 22.00 27.98
CA LEU A 115 5.01 22.40 28.52
C LEU A 115 4.92 23.92 28.43
N GLY A 116 3.99 24.46 27.65
CA GLY A 116 3.77 25.90 27.59
C GLY A 116 2.48 26.29 26.92
N ASP A 117 1.97 27.44 27.30
CA ASP A 117 0.79 28.08 26.71
C ASP A 117 1.11 28.56 25.31
N GLY A 118 0.22 28.25 24.38
CA GLY A 118 0.41 28.36 22.94
C GLY A 118 1.02 29.69 22.44
N ILE A 119 1.89 29.52 21.45
CA ILE A 119 2.43 30.64 20.67
C ILE A 119 1.61 30.78 19.41
N GLU A 120 1.30 32.03 19.06
CA GLU A 120 0.53 32.34 17.88
C GLU A 120 1.13 31.78 16.60
N SER A 121 0.27 31.26 15.76
CA SER A 121 0.64 30.73 14.45
C SER A 121 1.27 31.83 13.61
N GLY A 122 2.50 31.62 13.18
CA GLY A 122 3.12 32.47 12.17
C GLY A 122 2.35 32.40 10.84
N ALA A 123 2.51 33.42 10.02
CA ALA A 123 1.80 33.60 8.74
C ALA A 123 2.18 32.60 7.60
N CYS A 124 2.83 31.50 7.90
CA CYS A 124 3.15 30.46 6.94
C CYS A 124 2.06 29.36 6.93
N GLY A 125 0.86 29.76 6.61
CA GLY A 125 -0.21 28.80 6.35
C GLY A 125 0.03 28.04 5.03
N PRO A 126 -0.84 27.10 4.69
CA PRO A 126 -0.74 26.34 3.45
C PRO A 126 -0.67 27.27 2.26
N SER A 127 0.53 27.72 1.94
CA SER A 127 0.75 28.48 0.73
C SER A 127 0.50 27.51 -0.44
N VAL A 128 -0.13 28.05 -1.44
CA VAL A 128 -0.80 27.37 -2.56
C VAL A 128 0.16 26.62 -3.50
N ASN A 129 1.42 26.51 -3.18
CA ASN A 129 2.37 25.69 -3.95
C ASN A 129 2.17 24.21 -3.64
N LYS A 130 1.02 23.68 -4.09
CA LYS A 130 0.86 22.25 -4.22
C LYS A 130 1.89 21.77 -5.25
N LEU A 131 2.63 20.74 -4.89
CA LEU A 131 3.47 20.02 -5.85
C LEU A 131 2.63 19.81 -7.13
N ASP A 132 3.11 20.34 -8.26
CA ASP A 132 2.40 20.20 -9.53
C ASP A 132 2.47 18.74 -9.99
N LEU A 133 1.41 18.01 -9.71
CA LEU A 133 1.22 16.62 -10.12
C LEU A 133 0.55 16.50 -11.49
N SER A 134 0.25 17.63 -12.16
CA SER A 134 -0.51 17.65 -13.42
C SER A 134 0.16 16.91 -14.59
N GLY A 135 1.46 16.60 -14.47
CA GLY A 135 2.18 15.78 -15.44
C GLY A 135 2.17 14.26 -15.19
N LEU A 136 1.57 13.80 -14.10
CA LEU A 136 1.52 12.38 -13.73
C LEU A 136 0.11 11.84 -14.00
N ALA A 137 -0.08 11.14 -15.12
CA ALA A 137 -1.39 10.61 -15.54
C ALA A 137 -2.02 9.67 -14.50
N PHE A 138 -1.22 8.84 -13.82
CA PHE A 138 -1.64 7.94 -12.75
C PHE A 138 -0.43 7.54 -11.91
N THR A 139 -0.58 7.53 -10.58
CA THR A 139 0.46 7.08 -9.64
C THR A 139 -0.14 6.16 -8.59
N PHE A 140 0.65 5.19 -8.10
CA PHE A 140 0.28 4.44 -6.91
C PHE A 140 0.43 5.31 -5.66
N PRO A 141 -0.46 5.16 -4.67
CA PRO A 141 -0.30 5.86 -3.40
C PRO A 141 0.98 5.39 -2.70
N ASN A 142 1.81 6.34 -2.30
CA ASN A 142 2.98 6.05 -1.47
C ASN A 142 2.52 5.89 -0.01
N ARG A 143 2.74 4.70 0.54
CA ARG A 143 2.43 4.36 1.93
C ARG A 143 3.70 3.90 2.61
N SER A 144 4.02 4.47 3.75
CA SER A 144 5.26 4.22 4.50
C SER A 144 5.52 2.75 4.85
N ILE A 145 4.48 1.93 4.98
CA ILE A 145 4.62 0.48 5.23
C ILE A 145 4.76 -0.31 3.94
N LEU A 146 4.18 0.18 2.83
CA LEU A 146 4.08 -0.59 1.59
C LEU A 146 5.21 -0.28 0.62
N TYR A 147 5.60 0.99 0.47
CA TYR A 147 6.57 1.44 -0.54
C TYR A 147 6.31 0.77 -1.91
N GLU A 148 7.35 0.31 -2.57
CA GLU A 148 7.27 -0.39 -3.86
C GLU A 148 6.51 -1.73 -3.79
N SER A 149 6.36 -2.32 -2.61
CA SER A 149 5.64 -3.58 -2.44
C SER A 149 4.13 -3.47 -2.74
N ILE A 150 3.59 -2.23 -2.80
CA ILE A 150 2.19 -1.99 -3.20
C ILE A 150 1.89 -2.53 -4.60
N ARG A 151 2.89 -2.66 -5.46
CA ARG A 151 2.74 -3.24 -6.80
C ARG A 151 2.25 -4.67 -6.78
N ASN A 152 2.52 -5.40 -5.69
CA ASN A 152 2.02 -6.76 -5.51
C ASN A 152 0.48 -6.84 -5.47
N LEU A 153 -0.19 -5.73 -5.18
CA LEU A 153 -1.66 -5.64 -5.20
C LEU A 153 -2.26 -6.08 -6.54
N HIS A 154 -1.58 -5.76 -7.66
CA HIS A 154 -2.02 -6.14 -9.00
C HIS A 154 -1.94 -7.65 -9.27
N PHE A 155 -1.11 -8.37 -8.54
CA PHE A 155 -0.97 -9.82 -8.68
C PHE A 155 -1.76 -10.55 -7.60
N HIS A 156 -1.59 -10.15 -6.35
CA HIS A 156 -2.18 -10.79 -5.19
C HIS A 156 -3.71 -10.72 -5.17
N VAL A 157 -4.27 -9.54 -5.39
CA VAL A 157 -5.73 -9.32 -5.28
C VAL A 157 -6.51 -10.07 -6.36
N PRO A 158 -6.14 -10.04 -7.65
CA PRO A 158 -6.82 -10.85 -8.67
C PRO A 158 -6.80 -12.35 -8.40
N MET A 159 -5.73 -12.90 -7.80
CA MET A 159 -5.67 -14.31 -7.41
C MET A 159 -6.80 -14.67 -6.45
N TRP A 160 -7.02 -13.85 -5.42
CA TRP A 160 -8.09 -14.07 -4.45
C TRP A 160 -9.48 -13.94 -5.05
N PHE A 161 -9.74 -12.93 -5.87
CA PHE A 161 -11.04 -12.79 -6.53
C PHE A 161 -11.33 -13.95 -7.48
N THR A 162 -10.34 -14.39 -8.23
CA THR A 162 -10.50 -15.56 -9.11
C THR A 162 -10.76 -16.82 -8.31
N MET A 163 -10.01 -17.05 -7.23
CA MET A 163 -10.25 -18.16 -6.31
C MET A 163 -11.67 -18.15 -5.76
N ILE A 164 -12.12 -17.02 -5.21
CA ILE A 164 -13.48 -16.87 -4.63
C ILE A 164 -14.54 -17.16 -5.68
N ALA A 165 -14.41 -16.62 -6.90
CA ALA A 165 -15.35 -16.86 -7.99
C ALA A 165 -15.41 -18.34 -8.37
N LEU A 166 -14.28 -19.01 -8.50
CA LEU A 166 -14.21 -20.43 -8.85
C LEU A 166 -14.79 -21.33 -7.75
N MET A 167 -14.51 -21.03 -6.47
CA MET A 167 -15.10 -21.73 -5.34
C MET A 167 -16.61 -21.53 -5.27
N GLY A 168 -17.08 -20.31 -5.58
CA GLY A 168 -18.52 -20.01 -5.72
C GLY A 168 -19.18 -20.81 -6.84
N ILE A 169 -18.52 -20.91 -8.00
CA ILE A 169 -19.02 -21.76 -9.11
C ILE A 169 -19.05 -23.23 -8.70
N SER A 170 -18.02 -23.72 -8.03
CA SER A 170 -17.99 -25.09 -7.52
C SER A 170 -19.15 -25.38 -6.57
N MET A 171 -19.36 -24.50 -5.59
CA MET A 171 -20.48 -24.61 -4.66
C MET A 171 -21.84 -24.63 -5.38
N TRP A 172 -22.05 -23.69 -6.31
CA TRP A 172 -23.28 -23.61 -7.10
C TRP A 172 -23.53 -24.89 -7.91
N LYS A 173 -22.48 -25.43 -8.57
CA LYS A 173 -22.58 -26.67 -9.33
C LYS A 173 -22.81 -27.87 -8.41
N GLY A 174 -22.17 -27.91 -7.24
CA GLY A 174 -22.41 -28.94 -6.21
C GLY A 174 -23.85 -28.97 -5.72
N ILE A 175 -24.47 -27.83 -5.48
CA ILE A 175 -25.90 -27.73 -5.12
C ILE A 175 -26.77 -28.31 -6.26
N LYS A 176 -26.47 -28.02 -7.52
CA LYS A 176 -27.21 -28.59 -8.65
C LYS A 176 -27.07 -30.12 -8.76
N VAL A 177 -25.91 -30.67 -8.43
CA VAL A 177 -25.72 -32.13 -8.37
C VAL A 177 -26.67 -32.77 -7.38
N LEU A 178 -26.85 -32.18 -6.18
CA LEU A 178 -27.77 -32.69 -5.17
C LEU A 178 -29.24 -32.70 -5.62
N GLY A 179 -29.62 -31.76 -6.50
CA GLY A 179 -30.98 -31.68 -7.01
C GLY A 179 -31.25 -32.57 -8.23
N ASN A 180 -30.30 -32.68 -9.13
CA ASN A 180 -30.51 -33.26 -10.48
C ASN A 180 -29.63 -34.48 -10.81
N ASN A 181 -28.76 -34.92 -9.91
CA ASN A 181 -27.76 -35.98 -10.13
C ASN A 181 -26.96 -35.85 -11.43
N SER A 182 -26.65 -34.63 -11.85
CA SER A 182 -25.98 -34.33 -13.12
C SER A 182 -24.47 -34.55 -13.01
N LEU A 183 -23.94 -35.55 -13.70
CA LEU A 183 -22.50 -35.83 -13.77
C LEU A 183 -21.69 -34.68 -14.40
N ASP A 184 -22.30 -33.92 -15.31
CA ASP A 184 -21.63 -32.78 -15.93
C ASP A 184 -21.44 -31.64 -14.93
N CYS A 185 -22.48 -31.33 -14.12
CA CYS A 185 -22.34 -30.35 -13.04
C CYS A 185 -21.30 -30.77 -12.01
N ASP A 186 -21.20 -32.05 -11.74
CA ASP A 186 -20.21 -32.61 -10.83
C ASP A 186 -18.78 -32.42 -11.36
N ARG A 187 -18.52 -32.79 -12.62
CA ARG A 187 -17.23 -32.57 -13.27
C ARG A 187 -16.82 -31.11 -13.31
N GLU A 188 -17.75 -30.22 -13.62
CA GLU A 188 -17.50 -28.76 -13.62
C GLU A 188 -17.19 -28.24 -12.22
N SER A 189 -17.89 -28.75 -11.18
CA SER A 189 -17.60 -28.41 -9.79
C SER A 189 -16.16 -28.77 -9.40
N VAL A 190 -15.75 -30.00 -9.70
CA VAL A 190 -14.38 -30.48 -9.40
C VAL A 190 -13.33 -29.70 -10.19
N ALA A 191 -13.56 -29.43 -11.47
CA ALA A 191 -12.65 -28.64 -12.29
C ALA A 191 -12.48 -27.22 -11.71
N ALA A 192 -13.56 -26.59 -11.24
CA ALA A 192 -13.50 -25.29 -10.60
C ALA A 192 -12.69 -25.32 -9.29
N VAL A 193 -12.77 -26.40 -8.50
CA VAL A 193 -11.95 -26.56 -7.28
C VAL A 193 -10.46 -26.67 -7.63
N HIS A 194 -10.10 -27.48 -8.62
CA HIS A 194 -8.69 -27.62 -8.99
C HIS A 194 -8.06 -26.30 -9.42
N VAL A 195 -8.75 -25.56 -10.30
CA VAL A 195 -8.26 -24.24 -10.74
C VAL A 195 -8.31 -23.24 -9.60
N GLY A 196 -9.35 -23.24 -8.78
CA GLY A 196 -9.47 -22.38 -7.60
C GLY A 196 -8.35 -22.59 -6.60
N LEU A 197 -7.96 -23.85 -6.34
CA LEU A 197 -6.82 -24.18 -5.46
C LEU A 197 -5.47 -23.71 -6.04
N LEU A 198 -5.31 -23.75 -7.37
CA LEU A 198 -4.12 -23.18 -8.00
C LEU A 198 -4.02 -21.67 -7.72
N PHE A 199 -5.12 -20.93 -7.92
CA PHE A 199 -5.17 -19.50 -7.61
C PHE A 199 -5.01 -19.22 -6.11
N CYS A 200 -5.56 -20.06 -5.26
CA CYS A 200 -5.34 -19.99 -3.81
C CYS A 200 -3.85 -20.12 -3.45
N GLY A 201 -3.17 -21.12 -4.01
CA GLY A 201 -1.73 -21.32 -3.81
C GLY A 201 -0.90 -20.11 -4.28
N MET A 202 -1.19 -19.58 -5.47
CA MET A 202 -0.54 -18.36 -5.96
C MET A 202 -0.83 -17.15 -5.06
N GLY A 203 -2.06 -17.02 -4.58
CA GLY A 203 -2.45 -15.98 -3.63
C GLY A 203 -1.72 -16.09 -2.29
N LEU A 204 -1.57 -17.30 -1.75
CA LEU A 204 -0.81 -17.56 -0.53
C LEU A 204 0.69 -17.24 -0.71
N ILE A 205 1.30 -17.62 -1.81
CA ILE A 205 2.72 -17.38 -2.11
C ILE A 205 2.95 -15.86 -2.25
N THR A 206 2.17 -15.16 -3.08
CA THR A 206 2.32 -13.72 -3.28
C THR A 206 2.03 -12.94 -2.00
N GLY A 207 1.06 -13.39 -1.19
CA GLY A 207 0.75 -12.83 0.11
C GLY A 207 1.85 -13.04 1.14
N ALA A 208 2.49 -14.22 1.17
CA ALA A 208 3.61 -14.48 2.07
C ALA A 208 4.85 -13.62 1.72
N ILE A 209 5.14 -13.45 0.42
CA ILE A 209 6.20 -12.54 -0.03
C ILE A 209 5.89 -11.11 0.39
N TRP A 210 4.65 -10.67 0.22
CA TRP A 210 4.21 -9.34 0.62
C TRP A 210 4.27 -9.13 2.14
N ALA A 211 3.83 -10.12 2.91
CA ALA A 211 3.95 -10.12 4.37
C ALA A 211 5.41 -9.97 4.83
N ARG A 212 6.33 -10.67 4.16
CA ARG A 212 7.77 -10.52 4.44
C ARG A 212 8.28 -9.12 4.17
N ALA A 213 7.84 -8.50 3.07
CA ALA A 213 8.25 -7.15 2.70
C ALA A 213 7.67 -6.08 3.64
N THR A 214 6.44 -6.26 4.15
CA THR A 214 5.73 -5.26 4.96
C THR A 214 5.88 -5.46 6.46
N TRP A 215 5.90 -6.69 6.92
CA TRP A 215 5.90 -7.04 8.35
C TRP A 215 7.16 -7.79 8.80
N GLY A 216 8.10 -8.04 7.89
CA GLY A 216 9.35 -8.70 8.21
C GLY A 216 9.27 -10.23 8.35
N ALA A 217 8.11 -10.86 8.22
CA ALA A 217 7.91 -12.31 8.33
C ALA A 217 7.01 -12.84 7.21
N PHE A 218 7.32 -14.04 6.68
CA PHE A 218 6.49 -14.69 5.65
C PHE A 218 5.12 -15.11 6.17
N ARG A 219 4.99 -15.33 7.47
CA ARG A 219 3.75 -15.67 8.15
C ARG A 219 3.60 -14.78 9.39
N THR A 220 2.45 -14.17 9.49
CA THR A 220 2.01 -13.43 10.67
C THR A 220 0.80 -14.12 11.28
N ASN A 221 0.49 -13.84 12.54
CA ASN A 221 -0.70 -14.38 13.21
C ASN A 221 -1.99 -13.67 12.78
N ASP A 222 -2.09 -13.38 11.49
CA ASP A 222 -3.25 -12.72 10.90
C ASP A 222 -4.38 -13.73 10.66
N VAL A 223 -5.58 -13.39 11.13
CA VAL A 223 -6.78 -14.24 11.03
C VAL A 223 -7.14 -14.52 9.57
N LYS A 224 -6.96 -13.57 8.66
CA LYS A 224 -7.29 -13.73 7.24
C LYS A 224 -6.34 -14.71 6.56
N LEU A 225 -5.05 -14.63 6.87
CA LEU A 225 -4.05 -15.55 6.32
C LEU A 225 -4.29 -16.98 6.82
N ASN A 226 -4.59 -17.14 8.11
CA ASN A 226 -4.90 -18.44 8.69
C ASN A 226 -6.22 -19.00 8.12
N GLY A 227 -7.25 -18.17 7.96
CA GLY A 227 -8.52 -18.57 7.35
C GLY A 227 -8.36 -19.04 5.90
N ALA A 228 -7.53 -18.36 5.11
CA ALA A 228 -7.22 -18.77 3.74
C ALA A 228 -6.51 -20.13 3.68
N ALA A 229 -5.54 -20.37 4.57
CA ALA A 229 -4.85 -21.65 4.65
C ALA A 229 -5.80 -22.79 5.06
N VAL A 230 -6.68 -22.57 6.03
CA VAL A 230 -7.70 -23.53 6.44
C VAL A 230 -8.66 -23.83 5.28
N THR A 231 -9.10 -22.83 4.55
CA THR A 231 -9.96 -22.99 3.38
C THR A 231 -9.29 -23.89 2.32
N ALA A 232 -8.01 -23.63 2.02
CA ALA A 232 -7.24 -24.48 1.10
C ALA A 232 -7.18 -25.93 1.58
N LEU A 233 -6.94 -26.18 2.87
CA LEU A 233 -6.89 -27.51 3.45
C LEU A 233 -8.24 -28.24 3.37
N ILE A 234 -9.35 -27.54 3.58
CA ILE A 234 -10.71 -28.13 3.45
C ILE A 234 -10.95 -28.59 2.02
N TYR A 235 -10.62 -27.78 1.01
CA TYR A 235 -10.81 -28.16 -0.39
C TYR A 235 -9.84 -29.25 -0.84
N LEU A 236 -8.60 -29.27 -0.33
CA LEU A 236 -7.68 -30.37 -0.55
C LEU A 236 -8.21 -31.70 0.03
N ALA A 237 -8.71 -31.65 1.27
CA ALA A 237 -9.34 -32.81 1.91
C ALA A 237 -10.56 -33.30 1.11
N TYR A 238 -11.39 -32.39 0.61
CA TYR A 238 -12.49 -32.73 -0.29
C TYR A 238 -12.02 -33.49 -1.54
N LEU A 239 -10.95 -33.02 -2.21
CA LEU A 239 -10.42 -33.69 -3.39
C LEU A 239 -9.86 -35.08 -3.08
N VAL A 240 -9.17 -35.25 -1.94
CA VAL A 240 -8.65 -36.55 -1.50
C VAL A 240 -9.78 -37.54 -1.22
N LEU A 241 -10.81 -37.10 -0.44
CA LEU A 241 -11.97 -37.93 -0.14
C LEU A 241 -12.69 -38.34 -1.41
N ARG A 242 -12.90 -37.40 -2.33
CA ARG A 242 -13.56 -37.67 -3.60
C ARG A 242 -12.77 -38.65 -4.46
N GLY A 243 -11.44 -38.57 -4.50
CA GLY A 243 -10.58 -39.51 -5.25
C GLY A 243 -10.56 -40.91 -4.65
N SER A 244 -11.03 -41.07 -3.42
CA SER A 244 -11.10 -42.36 -2.70
C SER A 244 -12.41 -43.10 -2.92
N ILE A 245 -13.43 -42.42 -3.50
CA ILE A 245 -14.73 -43.03 -3.80
C ILE A 245 -14.71 -43.51 -5.25
N PRO A 246 -14.94 -44.80 -5.52
CA PRO A 246 -14.92 -45.35 -6.86
C PRO A 246 -16.05 -44.85 -7.76
#